data_bb4633a067f56213c7979379a55db212
#
_entry.id   bb4633a067f56213c7979379a55db212
#
_cell.length_a   1.000
_cell.length_b   1.000
_cell.length_c   1.000
_cell.angle_alpha   90.00
_cell.angle_beta   90.00
_cell.angle_gamma   90.00
#
_symmetry.space_group_name_H-M   'P 1'
#
loop_
_entity.id
_entity.type
_entity.pdbx_description
1 polymer ?
#
loop_
_entity_poly.entity_id
_entity_poly.type
_entity_poly.pdbx_seq_one_letter_code
_entity_poly.pdbx_strand_id
1 'polypeptide(L)'
;MRYLDGHNLPEGRSMHDIRAIRENPAAFDAALALRNLAPVSPGILALDADRRARIAAAEAAQAEQNRASKEAGTAKGRGDEAEFQRLRALVGAKKDETAALQAEAAALDGQLRDLLMTVPNLPLESVPAGQDENDNVEIRRWGAPRVMDFTPREHYDIEAVKPGMDFETAAKLSGARFVVLKGGVARVQRALAQFMLDLHSSEHGLEETWTPVLVLSEMMEGTGQLPKFGEDSYQTREGWWLIPTSEVTLTNTVNGEIVEAASLPRRMVAHSQCFRSEAGSAGRDTAGMLRQHQFEKVEMVSITDAETGVAEHGRMTKCAEAVLERLGLPYRTIVLCGGDMGFGARITHDLEVWLPGQGKYREISSVSYCGDFQARRMNARYRVAGGKPEFVHTLNGSGLAVGRTLIAVLENGQQADGSVDLPEALHSYLGGKTRLAADGTLA
;
A
#
# COMPACT_ATOMS: atom_id res chain seq x y z
N MET A 1 25.15 -16.41 -9.64
CA MET A 1 25.03 -15.80 -10.95
C MET A 1 24.20 -16.73 -11.82
N ARG A 2 22.87 -16.73 -11.63
CA ARG A 2 21.80 -17.41 -12.41
C ARG A 2 20.46 -17.11 -11.72
N TYR A 3 19.94 -15.90 -11.84
CA TYR A 3 18.57 -15.51 -11.46
C TYR A 3 18.06 -14.38 -12.37
N LEU A 4 18.08 -14.65 -13.69
CA LEU A 4 17.38 -13.81 -14.69
C LEU A 4 16.83 -14.74 -15.78
N ASP A 5 16.09 -15.76 -15.40
CA ASP A 5 15.20 -16.46 -16.34
C ASP A 5 13.80 -15.93 -16.11
N GLY A 6 13.25 -15.31 -17.18
CA GLY A 6 11.93 -14.72 -17.19
C GLY A 6 10.87 -15.68 -16.65
N HIS A 7 10.43 -15.43 -15.44
CA HIS A 7 9.26 -16.11 -14.93
C HIS A 7 8.04 -15.64 -15.72
N ASN A 8 7.53 -16.54 -16.56
CA ASN A 8 6.16 -16.47 -17.05
C ASN A 8 5.25 -16.24 -15.85
N LEU A 9 4.77 -15.00 -15.68
CA LEU A 9 3.77 -14.69 -14.68
C LEU A 9 2.53 -15.54 -14.97
N PRO A 10 1.95 -16.23 -13.98
CA PRO A 10 0.78 -17.05 -14.20
C PRO A 10 -0.35 -16.20 -14.79
N GLU A 11 -1.00 -16.72 -15.83
CA GLU A 11 -2.20 -16.15 -16.45
C GLU A 11 -3.22 -15.79 -15.39
N GLY A 12 -3.69 -14.52 -15.35
CA GLY A 12 -4.87 -14.15 -14.56
C GLY A 12 -4.69 -13.10 -13.47
N ARG A 13 -3.62 -12.31 -13.40
CA ARG A 13 -3.51 -11.17 -12.48
C ARG A 13 -4.33 -9.98 -13.00
N SER A 14 -5.62 -9.93 -12.71
CA SER A 14 -6.50 -8.79 -13.00
C SER A 14 -6.83 -8.04 -11.70
N MET A 15 -6.55 -6.73 -11.62
CA MET A 15 -6.81 -5.87 -10.45
C MET A 15 -8.30 -5.68 -10.20
N HIS A 16 -9.07 -5.58 -11.27
CA HIS A 16 -10.52 -5.50 -11.27
C HIS A 16 -11.11 -6.71 -11.98
N ASP A 17 -12.26 -7.18 -11.54
CA ASP A 17 -12.94 -8.27 -12.19
C ASP A 17 -13.58 -7.77 -13.50
N ILE A 18 -12.96 -8.15 -14.64
CA ILE A 18 -13.47 -7.79 -15.96
C ILE A 18 -14.90 -8.31 -16.21
N ARG A 19 -15.33 -9.39 -15.53
CA ARG A 19 -16.70 -9.89 -15.63
C ARG A 19 -17.68 -8.96 -14.95
N ALA A 20 -17.33 -8.49 -13.73
CA ALA A 20 -18.12 -7.52 -13.01
C ALA A 20 -18.23 -6.18 -13.78
N ILE A 21 -17.14 -5.73 -14.43
CA ILE A 21 -17.17 -4.54 -15.28
C ILE A 21 -18.09 -4.72 -16.48
N ARG A 22 -18.08 -5.90 -17.13
CA ARG A 22 -18.98 -6.21 -18.25
C ARG A 22 -20.46 -6.27 -17.83
N GLU A 23 -20.72 -6.83 -16.65
CA GLU A 23 -22.07 -6.98 -16.13
C GLU A 23 -22.70 -5.62 -15.75
N ASN A 24 -21.90 -4.71 -15.18
CA ASN A 24 -22.40 -3.39 -14.77
C ASN A 24 -21.35 -2.28 -14.95
N PRO A 25 -21.06 -1.86 -16.18
CA PRO A 25 -20.08 -0.79 -16.44
C PRO A 25 -20.48 0.55 -15.84
N ALA A 26 -21.78 0.85 -15.76
CA ALA A 26 -22.27 2.10 -15.20
C ALA A 26 -21.99 2.20 -13.69
N ALA A 27 -22.17 1.11 -12.93
CA ALA A 27 -21.83 1.09 -11.50
C ALA A 27 -20.32 1.21 -11.27
N PHE A 28 -19.51 0.59 -12.14
CA PHE A 28 -18.06 0.72 -12.10
C PHE A 28 -17.61 2.17 -12.31
N ASP A 29 -18.11 2.83 -13.35
CA ASP A 29 -17.77 4.23 -13.64
C ASP A 29 -18.35 5.19 -12.58
N ALA A 30 -19.54 4.92 -12.03
CA ALA A 30 -20.11 5.70 -10.93
C ALA A 30 -19.25 5.63 -9.65
N ALA A 31 -18.70 4.46 -9.31
CA ALA A 31 -17.80 4.32 -8.18
C ALA A 31 -16.47 5.07 -8.41
N LEU A 32 -15.94 5.08 -9.65
CA LEU A 32 -14.75 5.84 -10.00
C LEU A 32 -15.00 7.36 -10.05
N ALA A 33 -16.24 7.78 -10.34
CA ALA A 33 -16.62 9.20 -10.30
C ALA A 33 -16.49 9.77 -8.86
N LEU A 34 -16.68 8.97 -7.79
CA LEU A 34 -16.39 9.38 -6.42
C LEU A 34 -14.91 9.72 -6.22
N ARG A 35 -14.03 9.20 -7.07
CA ARG A 35 -12.57 9.49 -7.08
C ARG A 35 -12.19 10.57 -8.10
N ASN A 36 -13.17 11.34 -8.56
CA ASN A 36 -13.01 12.41 -9.56
C ASN A 36 -12.44 11.93 -10.90
N LEU A 37 -12.69 10.66 -11.27
CA LEU A 37 -12.25 10.09 -12.53
C LEU A 37 -13.37 10.10 -13.57
N ALA A 38 -13.01 10.36 -14.81
CA ALA A 38 -13.88 10.17 -15.96
C ALA A 38 -14.17 8.68 -16.18
N PRO A 39 -15.28 8.31 -16.86
CA PRO A 39 -15.60 6.93 -17.21
C PRO A 39 -14.44 6.26 -17.97
N VAL A 40 -14.01 5.07 -17.51
CA VAL A 40 -12.92 4.29 -18.13
C VAL A 40 -13.41 2.94 -18.67
N SER A 41 -14.63 2.51 -18.28
CA SER A 41 -15.19 1.24 -18.71
C SER A 41 -15.31 1.08 -20.23
N PRO A 42 -15.60 2.13 -21.05
CA PRO A 42 -15.68 1.96 -22.50
C PRO A 42 -14.36 1.48 -23.13
N GLY A 43 -13.21 2.05 -22.70
CA GLY A 43 -11.89 1.63 -23.17
C GLY A 43 -11.53 0.22 -22.74
N ILE A 44 -11.83 -0.15 -21.50
CA ILE A 44 -11.61 -1.48 -20.94
C ILE A 44 -12.44 -2.52 -21.72
N LEU A 45 -13.72 -2.23 -21.96
CA LEU A 45 -14.63 -3.14 -22.64
C LEU A 45 -14.31 -3.31 -24.12
N ALA A 46 -13.80 -2.27 -24.79
CA ALA A 46 -13.32 -2.36 -26.17
C ALA A 46 -12.15 -3.33 -26.28
N LEU A 47 -11.11 -3.18 -25.44
CA LEU A 47 -9.97 -4.10 -25.39
C LEU A 47 -10.40 -5.54 -25.05
N ASP A 48 -11.31 -5.73 -24.09
CA ASP A 48 -11.82 -7.07 -23.75
C ASP A 48 -12.61 -7.70 -24.91
N ALA A 49 -13.41 -6.92 -25.64
CA ALA A 49 -14.15 -7.39 -26.80
C ALA A 49 -13.20 -7.85 -27.93
N ASP A 50 -12.19 -7.04 -28.25
CA ASP A 50 -11.19 -7.37 -29.26
C ASP A 50 -10.39 -8.61 -28.86
N ARG A 51 -9.93 -8.71 -27.61
CA ARG A 51 -9.25 -9.89 -27.07
C ARG A 51 -10.10 -11.15 -27.22
N ARG A 52 -11.37 -11.12 -26.82
CA ARG A 52 -12.30 -12.23 -26.92
C ARG A 52 -12.56 -12.65 -28.38
N ALA A 53 -12.65 -11.68 -29.28
CA ALA A 53 -12.79 -11.96 -30.71
C ALA A 53 -11.57 -12.71 -31.26
N ARG A 54 -10.34 -12.34 -30.86
CA ARG A 54 -9.12 -13.06 -31.28
C ARG A 54 -9.05 -14.46 -30.69
N ILE A 55 -9.42 -14.65 -29.44
CA ILE A 55 -9.48 -15.97 -28.80
C ILE A 55 -10.49 -16.87 -29.56
N ALA A 56 -11.69 -16.40 -29.83
CA ALA A 56 -12.70 -17.14 -30.55
C ALA A 56 -12.27 -17.49 -31.98
N ALA A 57 -11.60 -16.57 -32.69
CA ALA A 57 -11.04 -16.83 -34.01
C ALA A 57 -9.92 -17.88 -33.97
N ALA A 58 -9.04 -17.83 -32.96
CA ALA A 58 -7.97 -18.83 -32.76
C ALA A 58 -8.56 -20.25 -32.50
N GLU A 59 -9.60 -20.31 -31.64
CA GLU A 59 -10.30 -21.57 -31.36
C GLU A 59 -10.96 -22.15 -32.64
N ALA A 60 -11.59 -21.31 -33.46
CA ALA A 60 -12.17 -21.72 -34.74
C ALA A 60 -11.13 -22.23 -35.73
N ALA A 61 -10.00 -21.51 -35.86
CA ALA A 61 -8.89 -21.92 -36.72
C ALA A 61 -8.27 -23.27 -36.24
N GLN A 62 -8.11 -23.44 -34.94
CA GLN A 62 -7.62 -24.70 -34.35
C GLN A 62 -8.60 -25.87 -34.59
N ALA A 63 -9.89 -25.64 -34.46
CA ALA A 63 -10.91 -26.65 -34.74
C ALA A 63 -10.87 -27.08 -36.22
N GLU A 64 -10.69 -26.13 -37.15
CA GLU A 64 -10.55 -26.42 -38.59
C GLU A 64 -9.25 -27.17 -38.90
N GLN A 65 -8.14 -26.79 -38.28
CA GLN A 65 -6.85 -27.52 -38.36
C GLN A 65 -7.01 -28.97 -37.93
N ASN A 66 -7.66 -29.22 -36.79
CA ASN A 66 -7.88 -30.57 -36.26
C ASN A 66 -8.74 -31.42 -37.22
N ARG A 67 -9.79 -30.82 -37.78
CA ARG A 67 -10.67 -31.46 -38.78
C ARG A 67 -9.87 -31.83 -40.04
N ALA A 68 -9.14 -30.88 -40.62
CA ALA A 68 -8.34 -31.09 -41.82
C ALA A 68 -7.23 -32.15 -41.59
N SER A 69 -6.64 -32.17 -40.41
CA SER A 69 -5.65 -33.21 -40.02
C SER A 69 -6.25 -34.62 -40.03
N LYS A 70 -7.46 -34.79 -39.53
CA LYS A 70 -8.18 -36.08 -39.53
C LYS A 70 -8.55 -36.50 -40.96
N GLU A 71 -9.04 -35.59 -41.78
CA GLU A 71 -9.37 -35.83 -43.16
C GLU A 71 -8.13 -36.15 -44.00
N ALA A 72 -6.99 -35.49 -43.78
CA ALA A 72 -5.69 -35.79 -44.41
C ALA A 72 -5.25 -37.24 -44.12
N GLY A 73 -5.40 -37.69 -42.86
CA GLY A 73 -5.12 -39.09 -42.48
C GLY A 73 -5.99 -40.08 -43.25
N THR A 74 -7.27 -39.76 -43.47
CA THR A 74 -8.22 -40.59 -44.23
C THR A 74 -7.88 -40.63 -45.73
N ALA A 75 -7.56 -39.45 -46.33
CA ALA A 75 -7.15 -39.37 -47.74
C ALA A 75 -5.87 -40.17 -48.00
N LYS A 76 -4.88 -40.08 -47.10
CA LYS A 76 -3.64 -40.89 -47.19
C LYS A 76 -3.93 -42.38 -47.12
N GLY A 77 -4.83 -42.82 -46.22
CA GLY A 77 -5.21 -44.23 -46.10
C GLY A 77 -5.94 -44.78 -47.35
N ARG A 78 -6.59 -43.92 -48.15
CA ARG A 78 -7.26 -44.25 -49.40
C ARG A 78 -6.34 -44.14 -50.64
N GLY A 79 -5.10 -43.66 -50.47
CA GLY A 79 -4.17 -43.45 -51.57
C GLY A 79 -4.48 -42.17 -52.39
N ASP A 80 -5.32 -41.28 -51.92
CA ASP A 80 -5.64 -40.00 -52.58
C ASP A 80 -4.55 -38.97 -52.25
N GLU A 81 -3.48 -38.99 -53.01
CA GLU A 81 -2.32 -38.13 -52.79
C GLU A 81 -2.64 -36.64 -53.03
N ALA A 82 -3.48 -36.35 -54.03
CA ALA A 82 -3.84 -34.95 -54.33
C ALA A 82 -4.59 -34.30 -53.17
N GLU A 83 -5.62 -34.98 -52.66
CA GLU A 83 -6.38 -34.52 -51.51
C GLU A 83 -5.56 -34.49 -50.22
N PHE A 84 -4.67 -35.46 -50.02
CA PHE A 84 -3.75 -35.44 -48.88
C PHE A 84 -2.85 -34.22 -48.88
N GLN A 85 -2.26 -33.84 -50.02
CA GLN A 85 -1.38 -32.64 -50.10
C GLN A 85 -2.17 -31.34 -49.92
N ARG A 86 -3.40 -31.27 -50.49
CA ARG A 86 -4.29 -30.13 -50.26
C ARG A 86 -4.62 -29.92 -48.76
N LEU A 87 -5.02 -30.99 -48.09
CA LEU A 87 -5.36 -30.97 -46.68
C LEU A 87 -4.14 -30.67 -45.80
N ARG A 88 -2.98 -31.23 -46.15
CA ARG A 88 -1.72 -30.93 -45.48
C ARG A 88 -1.34 -29.43 -45.55
N ALA A 89 -1.52 -28.82 -46.72
CA ALA A 89 -1.30 -27.38 -46.89
C ALA A 89 -2.28 -26.56 -46.05
N LEU A 90 -3.56 -26.98 -46.00
CA LEU A 90 -4.57 -26.34 -45.14
C LEU A 90 -4.22 -26.44 -43.65
N VAL A 91 -3.75 -27.61 -43.20
CA VAL A 91 -3.27 -27.80 -41.81
C VAL A 91 -2.14 -26.83 -41.48
N GLY A 92 -1.17 -26.66 -42.39
CA GLY A 92 -0.08 -25.71 -42.23
C GLY A 92 -0.58 -24.27 -42.11
N ALA A 93 -1.43 -23.82 -43.05
CA ALA A 93 -1.99 -22.49 -43.05
C ALA A 93 -2.82 -22.20 -41.78
N LYS A 94 -3.64 -23.16 -41.31
CA LYS A 94 -4.45 -22.99 -40.10
C LYS A 94 -3.60 -23.01 -38.82
N LYS A 95 -2.50 -23.73 -38.80
CA LYS A 95 -1.53 -23.66 -37.68
C LYS A 95 -0.91 -22.28 -37.56
N ASP A 96 -0.48 -21.70 -38.70
CA ASP A 96 0.13 -20.38 -38.72
C ASP A 96 -0.91 -19.27 -38.32
N GLU A 97 -2.14 -19.36 -38.83
CA GLU A 97 -3.26 -18.49 -38.48
C GLU A 97 -3.58 -18.56 -36.96
N THR A 98 -3.65 -19.78 -36.41
CA THR A 98 -3.89 -19.97 -34.98
C THR A 98 -2.79 -19.30 -34.12
N ALA A 99 -1.53 -19.50 -34.50
CA ALA A 99 -0.39 -18.91 -33.81
C ALA A 99 -0.42 -17.34 -33.84
N ALA A 100 -0.76 -16.77 -35.00
CA ALA A 100 -0.87 -15.33 -35.17
C ALA A 100 -2.01 -14.76 -34.29
N LEU A 101 -3.20 -15.38 -34.31
CA LEU A 101 -4.35 -14.95 -33.52
C LEU A 101 -4.10 -15.09 -32.01
N GLN A 102 -3.41 -16.12 -31.57
CA GLN A 102 -2.98 -16.29 -30.18
C GLN A 102 -2.01 -15.19 -29.74
N ALA A 103 -1.04 -14.83 -30.60
CA ALA A 103 -0.11 -13.73 -30.32
C ALA A 103 -0.84 -12.38 -30.22
N GLU A 104 -1.81 -12.10 -31.11
CA GLU A 104 -2.65 -10.92 -31.05
C GLU A 104 -3.49 -10.88 -29.76
N ALA A 105 -4.09 -12.01 -29.38
CA ALA A 105 -4.86 -12.11 -28.13
C ALA A 105 -3.98 -11.85 -26.89
N ALA A 106 -2.76 -12.37 -26.87
CA ALA A 106 -1.81 -12.14 -25.78
C ALA A 106 -1.36 -10.66 -25.72
N ALA A 107 -1.16 -10.00 -26.85
CA ALA A 107 -0.85 -8.59 -26.89
C ALA A 107 -2.01 -7.72 -26.33
N LEU A 108 -3.24 -8.05 -26.70
CA LEU A 108 -4.44 -7.36 -26.17
C LEU A 108 -4.65 -7.63 -24.67
N ASP A 109 -4.33 -8.84 -24.20
CA ASP A 109 -4.36 -9.16 -22.76
C ASP A 109 -3.36 -8.32 -21.96
N GLY A 110 -2.15 -8.13 -22.51
CA GLY A 110 -1.16 -7.22 -21.94
C GLY A 110 -1.67 -5.77 -21.86
N GLN A 111 -2.20 -5.24 -22.96
CA GLN A 111 -2.76 -3.88 -22.99
C GLN A 111 -3.93 -3.70 -22.00
N LEU A 112 -4.82 -4.68 -21.90
CA LEU A 112 -5.93 -4.67 -20.95
C LEU A 112 -5.42 -4.69 -19.52
N ARG A 113 -4.41 -5.52 -19.23
CA ARG A 113 -3.75 -5.57 -17.92
C ARG A 113 -3.12 -4.23 -17.59
N ASP A 114 -2.33 -3.66 -18.49
CA ASP A 114 -1.64 -2.38 -18.26
C ASP A 114 -2.65 -1.25 -17.97
N LEU A 115 -3.76 -1.21 -18.72
CA LEU A 115 -4.85 -0.26 -18.46
C LEU A 115 -5.45 -0.46 -17.06
N LEU A 116 -5.82 -1.69 -16.71
CA LEU A 116 -6.40 -2.02 -15.40
C LEU A 116 -5.43 -1.72 -14.24
N MET A 117 -4.11 -1.83 -14.48
CA MET A 117 -3.09 -1.50 -13.47
C MET A 117 -3.10 -0.01 -13.09
N THR A 118 -3.58 0.87 -13.94
CA THR A 118 -3.66 2.32 -13.69
C THR A 118 -4.97 2.75 -13.02
N VAL A 119 -5.98 1.88 -12.98
CA VAL A 119 -7.29 2.19 -12.40
C VAL A 119 -7.23 1.97 -10.87
N PRO A 120 -7.58 2.98 -10.05
CA PRO A 120 -7.60 2.83 -8.59
C PRO A 120 -8.74 1.92 -8.13
N ASN A 121 -8.66 1.49 -6.88
CA ASN A 121 -9.70 0.69 -6.25
C ASN A 121 -11.03 1.45 -6.13
N LEU A 122 -12.13 0.70 -6.07
CA LEU A 122 -13.48 1.25 -5.95
C LEU A 122 -13.80 1.57 -4.48
N PRO A 123 -14.23 2.82 -4.15
CA PRO A 123 -14.64 3.18 -2.80
C PRO A 123 -15.82 2.35 -2.28
N LEU A 124 -15.92 2.24 -0.96
CA LEU A 124 -17.18 1.82 -0.31
C LEU A 124 -18.25 2.93 -0.45
N GLU A 125 -19.51 2.55 -0.42
CA GLU A 125 -20.65 3.50 -0.47
C GLU A 125 -20.66 4.51 0.67
N SER A 126 -20.02 4.17 1.80
CA SER A 126 -19.90 5.04 2.97
C SER A 126 -18.83 6.13 2.85
N VAL A 127 -18.03 6.12 1.78
CA VAL A 127 -16.98 7.12 1.57
C VAL A 127 -17.60 8.45 1.17
N PRO A 128 -17.25 9.57 1.85
CA PRO A 128 -17.73 10.89 1.50
C PRO A 128 -17.35 11.29 0.08
N ALA A 129 -18.27 11.93 -0.64
CA ALA A 129 -17.92 12.61 -1.89
C ALA A 129 -17.08 13.86 -1.58
N GLY A 130 -16.07 14.14 -2.40
CA GLY A 130 -15.20 15.31 -2.22
C GLY A 130 -14.05 15.35 -3.22
N GLN A 131 -13.39 16.50 -3.31
CA GLN A 131 -12.32 16.77 -4.27
C GLN A 131 -10.93 16.54 -3.67
N ASP A 132 -10.72 17.01 -2.44
CA ASP A 132 -9.43 17.04 -1.78
C ASP A 132 -9.56 16.97 -0.24
N GLU A 133 -8.46 17.20 0.47
CA GLU A 133 -8.34 17.15 1.94
C GLU A 133 -9.34 18.03 2.70
N ASN A 134 -9.89 19.08 2.07
CA ASN A 134 -10.86 19.97 2.70
C ASN A 134 -12.26 19.36 2.83
N ASP A 135 -12.54 18.32 2.05
CA ASP A 135 -13.82 17.61 2.05
C ASP A 135 -13.82 16.37 2.95
N ASN A 136 -12.70 16.09 3.65
CA ASN A 136 -12.60 15.00 4.60
C ASN A 136 -13.50 15.24 5.81
N VAL A 137 -14.08 14.15 6.36
CA VAL A 137 -15.08 14.23 7.42
C VAL A 137 -14.50 13.76 8.75
N GLU A 138 -14.51 14.65 9.76
CA GLU A 138 -14.15 14.29 11.13
C GLU A 138 -15.23 13.38 11.74
N ILE A 139 -14.81 12.21 12.23
CA ILE A 139 -15.69 11.20 12.84
C ILE A 139 -15.45 11.03 14.34
N ARG A 140 -14.28 11.43 14.82
CA ARG A 140 -13.91 11.33 16.24
C ARG A 140 -12.84 12.38 16.60
N ARG A 141 -12.91 12.83 17.86
CA ARG A 141 -11.87 13.66 18.48
C ARG A 141 -11.62 13.17 19.89
N TRP A 142 -10.36 13.15 20.31
CA TRP A 142 -9.95 12.79 21.65
C TRP A 142 -8.93 13.77 22.23
N GLY A 143 -9.05 14.02 23.52
CA GLY A 143 -8.21 15.00 24.22
C GLY A 143 -8.50 16.44 23.80
N ALA A 144 -7.90 17.37 24.50
CA ALA A 144 -7.94 18.79 24.18
C ALA A 144 -6.50 19.34 24.11
N PRO A 145 -6.19 20.21 23.13
CA PRO A 145 -4.92 20.91 23.08
C PRO A 145 -4.61 21.60 24.40
N ARG A 146 -3.41 21.38 24.94
CA ARG A 146 -2.95 22.07 26.16
C ARG A 146 -2.87 23.57 25.90
N VAL A 147 -3.45 24.37 26.79
CA VAL A 147 -3.24 25.81 26.79
C VAL A 147 -1.89 26.11 27.45
N MET A 148 -0.98 26.69 26.69
CA MET A 148 0.35 27.11 27.17
C MET A 148 0.33 28.60 27.52
N ASP A 149 1.00 28.98 28.59
CA ASP A 149 1.16 30.39 29.03
C ASP A 149 2.36 31.07 28.33
N PHE A 150 2.96 30.42 27.37
CA PHE A 150 4.04 30.92 26.52
C PHE A 150 3.73 30.58 25.04
N THR A 151 4.47 31.21 24.11
CA THR A 151 4.34 30.93 22.68
C THR A 151 4.95 29.56 22.35
N PRO A 152 4.15 28.60 21.91
CA PRO A 152 4.67 27.27 21.48
C PRO A 152 5.66 27.41 20.33
N ARG A 153 6.72 26.60 20.37
CA ARG A 153 7.71 26.50 19.31
C ARG A 153 7.53 25.22 18.51
N GLU A 154 7.90 25.26 17.25
CA GLU A 154 8.03 24.03 16.47
C GLU A 154 9.20 23.18 17.00
N HIS A 155 9.10 21.87 16.83
CA HIS A 155 10.01 20.89 17.43
C HIS A 155 11.50 21.22 17.26
N TYR A 156 11.92 21.73 16.12
CA TYR A 156 13.33 22.06 15.84
C TYR A 156 13.79 23.36 16.51
N ASP A 157 12.88 24.18 17.05
CA ASP A 157 13.19 25.43 17.77
C ASP A 157 13.10 25.31 19.29
N ILE A 158 12.72 24.13 19.83
CA ILE A 158 12.70 23.86 21.27
C ILE A 158 14.13 23.71 21.78
N GLU A 159 14.50 24.41 22.87
CA GLU A 159 15.87 24.42 23.37
C GLU A 159 16.41 23.02 23.70
N ALA A 160 15.61 22.19 24.36
CA ALA A 160 15.95 20.80 24.66
C ALA A 160 16.18 19.92 23.40
N VAL A 161 15.67 20.32 22.27
CA VAL A 161 15.67 19.51 21.03
C VAL A 161 16.83 19.90 20.10
N LYS A 162 17.17 21.19 20.04
CA LYS A 162 18.22 21.72 19.15
C LYS A 162 19.53 20.94 19.21
N PRO A 163 20.08 20.55 20.37
CA PRO A 163 21.33 19.77 20.41
C PRO A 163 21.19 18.36 19.83
N GLY A 164 19.96 17.84 19.82
CA GLY A 164 19.65 16.48 19.42
C GLY A 164 19.11 16.31 17.99
N MET A 165 18.78 17.40 17.27
CA MET A 165 18.34 17.40 15.86
C MET A 165 19.32 18.18 15.00
N ASP A 166 20.17 17.49 14.25
CA ASP A 166 21.26 18.10 13.47
C ASP A 166 20.96 18.01 11.96
N PHE A 167 20.32 19.03 11.44
CA PHE A 167 19.98 19.14 10.02
C PHE A 167 21.20 19.54 9.16
N GLU A 168 22.18 20.27 9.72
CA GLU A 168 23.38 20.68 9.01
C GLU A 168 24.25 19.46 8.68
N THR A 169 24.53 18.61 9.67
CA THR A 169 25.25 17.36 9.44
C THR A 169 24.48 16.45 8.48
N ALA A 170 23.16 16.35 8.62
CA ALA A 170 22.35 15.55 7.70
C ALA A 170 22.43 16.06 6.26
N ALA A 171 22.37 17.38 6.06
CA ALA A 171 22.51 17.99 4.72
C ALA A 171 23.89 17.70 4.11
N LYS A 172 24.95 17.69 4.92
CA LYS A 172 26.30 17.32 4.49
C LYS A 172 26.40 15.84 4.08
N LEU A 173 25.69 14.95 4.78
CA LEU A 173 25.70 13.50 4.51
C LEU A 173 24.83 13.12 3.30
N SER A 174 23.63 13.70 3.20
CA SER A 174 22.60 13.18 2.27
C SER A 174 21.76 14.25 1.59
N GLY A 175 21.99 15.54 1.87
CA GLY A 175 21.17 16.64 1.32
C GLY A 175 20.00 17.02 2.22
N ALA A 176 19.02 17.70 1.61
CA ALA A 176 17.81 18.16 2.31
C ALA A 176 16.88 16.99 2.69
N ARG A 177 15.95 17.24 3.63
CA ARG A 177 14.94 16.26 4.08
C ARG A 177 15.51 14.99 4.72
N PHE A 178 16.66 15.13 5.38
CA PHE A 178 17.25 14.16 6.30
C PHE A 178 17.52 14.82 7.65
N VAL A 179 17.64 14.04 8.70
CA VAL A 179 17.99 14.49 10.03
C VAL A 179 18.98 13.52 10.67
N VAL A 180 19.94 14.05 11.42
CA VAL A 180 20.77 13.25 12.34
C VAL A 180 20.25 13.49 13.74
N LEU A 181 19.76 12.44 14.38
CA LEU A 181 19.30 12.49 15.78
C LEU A 181 20.42 12.08 16.72
N LYS A 182 20.56 12.80 17.85
CA LYS A 182 21.62 12.61 18.84
C LYS A 182 21.10 12.57 20.27
N GLY A 183 21.85 11.97 21.18
CA GLY A 183 21.65 12.04 22.62
C GLY A 183 20.25 11.67 23.09
N GLY A 184 19.64 12.58 23.87
CA GLY A 184 18.32 12.38 24.44
C GLY A 184 17.22 12.22 23.39
N VAL A 185 17.22 13.01 22.32
CA VAL A 185 16.23 12.96 21.25
C VAL A 185 16.26 11.62 20.51
N ALA A 186 17.45 11.10 20.18
CA ALA A 186 17.61 9.80 19.55
C ALA A 186 17.09 8.65 20.46
N ARG A 187 17.30 8.78 21.78
CA ARG A 187 16.77 7.80 22.74
C ARG A 187 15.26 7.84 22.83
N VAL A 188 14.63 9.04 22.78
CA VAL A 188 13.17 9.19 22.76
C VAL A 188 12.60 8.56 21.48
N GLN A 189 13.20 8.79 20.31
CA GLN A 189 12.74 8.15 19.07
C GLN A 189 12.77 6.62 19.15
N ARG A 190 13.86 6.05 19.64
CA ARG A 190 13.96 4.60 19.85
C ARG A 190 12.93 4.08 20.85
N ALA A 191 12.72 4.81 21.95
CA ALA A 191 11.72 4.46 22.97
C ALA A 191 10.30 4.45 22.38
N LEU A 192 9.97 5.43 21.54
CA LEU A 192 8.69 5.49 20.83
C LEU A 192 8.47 4.28 19.92
N ALA A 193 9.48 3.92 19.11
CA ALA A 193 9.39 2.77 18.23
C ALA A 193 9.16 1.46 19.02
N GLN A 194 9.92 1.26 20.12
CA GLN A 194 9.76 0.09 20.97
C GLN A 194 8.38 0.07 21.65
N PHE A 195 7.96 1.20 22.25
CA PHE A 195 6.66 1.32 22.89
C PHE A 195 5.50 0.96 21.94
N MET A 196 5.50 1.52 20.73
CA MET A 196 4.45 1.23 19.74
C MET A 196 4.44 -0.24 19.32
N LEU A 197 5.62 -0.82 19.10
CA LEU A 197 5.75 -2.22 18.70
C LEU A 197 5.26 -3.15 19.81
N ASP A 198 5.67 -2.91 21.08
CA ASP A 198 5.25 -3.69 22.25
C ASP A 198 3.73 -3.56 22.48
N LEU A 199 3.16 -2.36 22.35
CA LEU A 199 1.72 -2.15 22.50
C LEU A 199 0.92 -2.99 21.49
N HIS A 200 1.33 -2.97 20.22
CA HIS A 200 0.62 -3.69 19.18
C HIS A 200 0.79 -5.21 19.29
N SER A 201 1.97 -5.69 19.66
CA SER A 201 2.21 -7.13 19.81
C SER A 201 1.61 -7.70 21.09
N SER A 202 1.71 -7.00 22.23
CA SER A 202 1.27 -7.53 23.52
C SER A 202 -0.21 -7.29 23.83
N GLU A 203 -0.79 -6.13 23.44
CA GLU A 203 -2.17 -5.79 23.80
C GLU A 203 -3.14 -5.93 22.62
N HIS A 204 -2.69 -5.70 21.38
CA HIS A 204 -3.56 -5.70 20.21
C HIS A 204 -3.54 -7.02 19.44
N GLY A 205 -2.72 -7.99 19.84
CA GLY A 205 -2.66 -9.32 19.25
C GLY A 205 -2.14 -9.36 17.81
N LEU A 206 -1.20 -8.46 17.46
CA LEU A 206 -0.48 -8.52 16.20
C LEU A 206 0.84 -9.28 16.39
N GLU A 207 1.20 -10.11 15.42
CA GLU A 207 2.48 -10.82 15.38
C GLU A 207 3.59 -9.84 14.96
N GLU A 208 4.58 -9.65 15.85
CA GLU A 208 5.77 -8.87 15.49
C GLU A 208 6.54 -9.59 14.40
N THR A 209 6.76 -8.90 13.28
CA THR A 209 7.36 -9.48 12.08
C THR A 209 8.48 -8.59 11.57
N TRP A 210 9.69 -9.13 11.47
CA TRP A 210 10.81 -8.44 10.84
C TRP A 210 10.93 -8.85 9.37
N THR A 211 11.03 -7.86 8.46
CA THR A 211 11.10 -8.09 7.02
C THR A 211 12.26 -7.32 6.37
N PRO A 212 12.75 -7.79 5.20
CA PRO A 212 13.72 -7.02 4.42
C PRO A 212 13.16 -5.66 3.97
N VAL A 213 14.02 -4.66 3.84
CA VAL A 213 13.67 -3.34 3.28
C VAL A 213 13.97 -3.22 1.79
N LEU A 214 14.65 -4.20 1.20
CA LEU A 214 14.91 -4.33 -0.23
C LEU A 214 14.01 -5.42 -0.81
N VAL A 215 13.25 -5.09 -1.85
CA VAL A 215 12.24 -5.99 -2.43
C VAL A 215 12.35 -6.05 -3.95
N LEU A 216 11.79 -7.11 -4.54
CA LEU A 216 11.63 -7.26 -5.98
C LEU A 216 10.49 -6.39 -6.50
N SER A 217 10.50 -6.09 -7.81
CA SER A 217 9.46 -5.27 -8.47
C SER A 217 8.06 -5.82 -8.27
N GLU A 218 7.90 -7.15 -8.31
CA GLU A 218 6.61 -7.81 -8.14
C GLU A 218 5.99 -7.56 -6.75
N MET A 219 6.81 -7.32 -5.72
CA MET A 219 6.31 -6.97 -4.39
C MET A 219 5.74 -5.55 -4.37
N MET A 220 6.38 -4.62 -5.06
CA MET A 220 5.89 -3.25 -5.24
C MET A 220 4.61 -3.22 -6.08
N GLU A 221 4.51 -4.06 -7.11
CA GLU A 221 3.29 -4.23 -7.92
C GLU A 221 2.15 -4.82 -7.09
N GLY A 222 2.43 -5.80 -6.24
CA GLY A 222 1.46 -6.50 -5.42
C GLY A 222 0.64 -5.56 -4.52
N THR A 223 1.28 -4.55 -3.94
CA THR A 223 0.63 -3.55 -3.09
C THR A 223 0.21 -2.27 -3.84
N GLY A 224 0.47 -2.19 -5.15
CA GLY A 224 0.05 -1.06 -5.99
C GLY A 224 0.97 0.14 -5.95
N GLN A 225 2.20 -0.01 -5.47
CA GLN A 225 3.23 1.03 -5.55
C GLN A 225 3.69 1.21 -7.00
N LEU A 226 3.88 0.12 -7.73
CA LEU A 226 4.17 0.13 -9.16
C LEU A 226 2.92 -0.21 -9.98
N PRO A 227 2.82 0.31 -11.22
CA PRO A 227 3.78 1.23 -11.89
C PRO A 227 3.63 2.69 -11.47
N LYS A 228 2.53 3.08 -10.82
CA LYS A 228 2.11 4.47 -10.64
C LYS A 228 3.09 5.34 -9.85
N PHE A 229 3.69 4.81 -8.79
CA PHE A 229 4.54 5.54 -7.85
C PHE A 229 6.04 5.21 -8.00
N GLY A 230 6.46 4.77 -9.18
CA GLY A 230 7.87 4.45 -9.43
C GLY A 230 8.80 5.64 -9.21
N GLU A 231 8.40 6.86 -9.59
CA GLU A 231 9.17 8.09 -9.39
C GLU A 231 9.28 8.51 -7.92
N ASP A 232 8.33 8.09 -7.08
CA ASP A 232 8.35 8.33 -5.63
C ASP A 232 9.18 7.29 -4.86
N SER A 233 9.75 6.31 -5.55
CA SER A 233 10.45 5.19 -4.95
C SER A 233 11.94 5.17 -5.31
N TYR A 234 12.79 4.68 -4.40
CA TYR A 234 14.21 4.47 -4.66
C TYR A 234 14.46 3.06 -5.18
N GLN A 235 15.31 2.94 -6.21
CA GLN A 235 15.73 1.67 -6.79
C GLN A 235 17.26 1.55 -6.79
N THR A 236 17.77 0.35 -6.50
CA THR A 236 19.21 0.05 -6.62
C THR A 236 19.56 -0.20 -8.09
N ARG A 237 20.86 -0.17 -8.41
CA ARG A 237 21.36 -0.49 -9.76
C ARG A 237 21.09 -1.94 -10.18
N GLU A 238 20.94 -2.83 -9.19
CA GLU A 238 20.63 -4.24 -9.39
C GLU A 238 19.13 -4.50 -9.58
N GLY A 239 18.29 -3.45 -9.50
CA GLY A 239 16.86 -3.53 -9.75
C GLY A 239 16.00 -3.80 -8.50
N TRP A 240 16.56 -3.82 -7.30
CA TRP A 240 15.77 -3.90 -6.07
C TRP A 240 15.20 -2.54 -5.69
N TRP A 241 14.06 -2.55 -5.04
CA TRP A 241 13.40 -1.36 -4.53
C TRP A 241 13.54 -1.24 -3.02
N LEU A 242 13.78 -0.01 -2.53
CA LEU A 242 13.67 0.29 -1.11
C LEU A 242 12.19 0.53 -0.78
N ILE A 243 11.69 -0.14 0.26
CA ILE A 243 10.27 -0.05 0.61
C ILE A 243 9.88 1.36 1.09
N PRO A 244 8.75 1.93 0.62
CA PRO A 244 8.20 3.18 1.15
C PRO A 244 7.41 2.96 2.45
N THR A 245 7.12 1.70 2.79
CA THR A 245 6.34 1.22 3.95
C THR A 245 6.48 -0.29 4.08
N SER A 246 6.44 -0.83 5.29
CA SER A 246 6.41 -2.28 5.53
C SER A 246 5.13 -2.95 5.05
N GLU A 247 4.09 -2.18 4.71
CA GLU A 247 2.93 -2.71 3.99
C GLU A 247 3.35 -3.59 2.82
N VAL A 248 4.35 -3.14 2.04
CA VAL A 248 4.84 -3.88 0.87
C VAL A 248 5.29 -5.29 1.25
N THR A 249 6.07 -5.42 2.29
CA THR A 249 6.63 -6.72 2.67
C THR A 249 5.64 -7.58 3.45
N LEU A 250 4.93 -7.00 4.41
CA LEU A 250 3.97 -7.74 5.24
C LEU A 250 2.79 -8.27 4.41
N THR A 251 2.24 -7.46 3.51
CA THR A 251 1.11 -7.87 2.67
C THR A 251 1.53 -8.97 1.68
N ASN A 252 2.75 -8.89 1.14
CA ASN A 252 3.26 -9.89 0.21
C ASN A 252 3.69 -11.22 0.88
N THR A 253 3.57 -11.37 2.19
CA THR A 253 3.78 -12.68 2.85
C THR A 253 2.81 -13.77 2.37
N VAL A 254 1.70 -13.38 1.75
CA VAL A 254 0.72 -14.30 1.15
C VAL A 254 0.70 -14.29 -0.38
N ASN A 255 1.70 -13.65 -1.02
CA ASN A 255 1.78 -13.55 -2.49
C ASN A 255 1.87 -14.93 -3.14
N GLY A 256 0.93 -15.23 -4.06
CA GLY A 256 0.85 -16.51 -4.76
C GLY A 256 0.32 -17.67 -3.91
N GLU A 257 -0.11 -17.43 -2.69
CA GLU A 257 -0.57 -18.47 -1.77
C GLU A 257 -2.08 -18.67 -1.79
N ILE A 258 -2.51 -19.88 -1.39
CA ILE A 258 -3.86 -20.19 -0.99
C ILE A 258 -3.81 -20.58 0.49
N VAL A 259 -4.20 -19.66 1.36
CA VAL A 259 -4.18 -19.89 2.81
C VAL A 259 -5.46 -20.57 3.29
N GLU A 260 -5.38 -21.30 4.41
CA GLU A 260 -6.56 -21.89 5.02
C GLU A 260 -7.42 -20.79 5.69
N ALA A 261 -8.75 -20.83 5.49
CA ALA A 261 -9.66 -19.84 6.08
C ALA A 261 -9.54 -19.77 7.60
N ALA A 262 -9.29 -20.90 8.28
CA ALA A 262 -9.10 -20.95 9.72
C ALA A 262 -7.85 -20.18 10.22
N SER A 263 -6.91 -19.83 9.34
CA SER A 263 -5.74 -19.01 9.69
C SER A 263 -6.00 -17.51 9.60
N LEU A 264 -7.19 -17.09 9.18
CA LEU A 264 -7.59 -15.69 9.10
C LEU A 264 -8.35 -15.25 10.37
N PRO A 265 -8.23 -14.00 10.79
CA PRO A 265 -7.35 -12.99 10.25
C PRO A 265 -5.89 -13.21 10.68
N ARG A 266 -4.94 -12.99 9.76
CA ARG A 266 -3.52 -12.85 10.10
C ARG A 266 -3.23 -11.38 10.35
N ARG A 267 -2.69 -11.07 11.51
CA ARG A 267 -2.38 -9.71 11.95
C ARG A 267 -0.89 -9.60 12.23
N MET A 268 -0.23 -8.68 11.56
CA MET A 268 1.22 -8.50 11.65
C MET A 268 1.54 -7.05 11.96
N VAL A 269 2.64 -6.82 12.67
CA VAL A 269 3.21 -5.49 12.92
C VAL A 269 4.71 -5.51 12.68
N ALA A 270 5.24 -4.48 12.01
CA ALA A 270 6.67 -4.33 11.79
C ALA A 270 7.13 -2.90 12.07
N HIS A 271 8.28 -2.75 12.70
CA HIS A 271 9.04 -1.51 12.72
C HIS A 271 10.10 -1.55 11.63
N SER A 272 10.12 -0.58 10.73
CA SER A 272 11.12 -0.52 9.67
C SER A 272 11.52 0.90 9.29
N GLN A 273 12.68 1.00 8.64
CA GLN A 273 13.03 2.16 7.82
C GLN A 273 12.13 2.16 6.57
N CYS A 274 11.68 3.37 6.18
CA CYS A 274 10.88 3.62 5.00
C CYS A 274 11.55 4.70 4.14
N PHE A 275 11.42 4.60 2.81
CA PHE A 275 12.15 5.46 1.88
C PHE A 275 11.19 6.02 0.83
N ARG A 276 11.15 7.37 0.69
CA ARG A 276 10.31 8.07 -0.30
C ARG A 276 11.09 9.19 -0.96
N SER A 277 11.08 9.27 -2.28
CA SER A 277 11.75 10.37 -3.00
C SER A 277 10.99 11.69 -2.90
N GLU A 278 9.71 11.67 -2.44
CA GLU A 278 8.89 12.85 -2.23
C GLU A 278 8.79 13.75 -3.49
N ALA A 279 8.77 13.14 -4.68
CA ALA A 279 8.84 13.84 -5.97
C ALA A 279 7.72 14.88 -6.14
N GLY A 280 6.51 14.61 -5.62
CA GLY A 280 5.35 15.50 -5.69
C GLY A 280 5.25 16.57 -4.60
N SER A 281 6.22 16.67 -3.66
CA SER A 281 6.10 17.50 -2.45
C SER A 281 7.03 18.72 -2.42
N ALA A 282 7.45 19.24 -3.56
CA ALA A 282 8.33 20.40 -3.65
C ALA A 282 7.73 21.62 -2.90
N GLY A 283 8.51 22.23 -1.99
CA GLY A 283 8.10 23.41 -1.23
C GLY A 283 7.19 23.15 -0.02
N ARG A 284 6.74 21.93 0.23
CA ARG A 284 5.93 21.58 1.41
C ARG A 284 6.81 21.12 2.57
N ASP A 285 6.52 21.57 3.80
CA ASP A 285 7.19 21.13 5.05
C ASP A 285 8.72 21.03 4.89
N THR A 286 9.36 22.11 4.44
CA THR A 286 10.81 22.14 4.16
C THR A 286 11.67 22.30 5.42
N ALA A 287 11.08 22.74 6.53
CA ALA A 287 11.73 22.84 7.83
C ALA A 287 11.34 21.68 8.74
N GLY A 288 12.26 21.30 9.64
CA GLY A 288 12.03 20.22 10.59
C GLY A 288 12.00 18.83 9.96
N MET A 289 11.34 17.85 10.64
CA MET A 289 11.35 16.45 10.23
C MET A 289 9.96 15.86 9.90
N LEU A 290 8.98 16.71 9.58
CA LEU A 290 7.64 16.25 9.19
C LEU A 290 7.63 15.45 7.89
N ARG A 291 8.49 15.81 6.94
CA ARG A 291 8.59 15.17 5.62
C ARG A 291 10.04 14.88 5.27
N GLN A 292 10.37 13.59 5.25
CA GLN A 292 11.73 13.11 5.06
C GLN A 292 11.81 12.02 3.99
N HIS A 293 12.97 11.93 3.32
CA HIS A 293 13.28 10.86 2.36
C HIS A 293 13.49 9.49 3.03
N GLN A 294 13.96 9.51 4.28
CA GLN A 294 14.13 8.32 5.11
C GLN A 294 13.49 8.58 6.47
N PHE A 295 12.62 7.68 6.91
CA PHE A 295 11.92 7.78 8.18
C PHE A 295 11.61 6.38 8.73
N GLU A 296 11.22 6.31 9.99
CA GLU A 296 10.81 5.07 10.65
C GLU A 296 9.31 5.03 10.84
N LYS A 297 8.74 3.83 10.67
CA LYS A 297 7.31 3.59 10.86
C LYS A 297 7.08 2.23 11.51
N VAL A 298 6.17 2.20 12.47
CA VAL A 298 5.53 0.96 12.92
C VAL A 298 4.31 0.78 12.05
N GLU A 299 4.25 -0.33 11.32
CA GLU A 299 3.18 -0.62 10.35
C GLU A 299 2.41 -1.84 10.75
N MET A 300 1.09 -1.75 10.73
CA MET A 300 0.16 -2.84 10.95
C MET A 300 -0.40 -3.33 9.61
N VAL A 301 -0.46 -4.63 9.41
CA VAL A 301 -1.14 -5.26 8.27
C VAL A 301 -2.05 -6.36 8.77
N SER A 302 -3.25 -6.45 8.19
CA SER A 302 -4.16 -7.57 8.40
C SER A 302 -4.54 -8.21 7.07
N ILE A 303 -4.51 -9.54 7.04
CA ILE A 303 -5.04 -10.35 5.94
C ILE A 303 -6.32 -11.00 6.45
N THR A 304 -7.44 -10.73 5.79
CA THR A 304 -8.79 -11.16 6.21
C THR A 304 -9.55 -11.81 5.07
N ASP A 305 -10.78 -12.22 5.34
CA ASP A 305 -11.80 -12.50 4.34
C ASP A 305 -12.68 -11.27 4.05
N ALA A 306 -13.65 -11.43 3.15
CA ALA A 306 -14.57 -10.36 2.77
C ALA A 306 -15.54 -9.97 3.90
N GLU A 307 -15.92 -10.92 4.76
CA GLU A 307 -16.94 -10.72 5.80
C GLU A 307 -16.39 -9.90 6.97
N THR A 308 -15.12 -10.11 7.31
CA THR A 308 -14.49 -9.50 8.49
C THR A 308 -13.70 -8.22 8.19
N GLY A 309 -13.39 -7.94 6.93
CA GLY A 309 -12.48 -6.86 6.55
C GLY A 309 -12.89 -5.47 7.04
N VAL A 310 -14.17 -5.10 6.96
CA VAL A 310 -14.66 -3.77 7.41
C VAL A 310 -14.58 -3.64 8.94
N ALA A 311 -14.92 -4.71 9.66
CA ALA A 311 -14.81 -4.73 11.13
C ALA A 311 -13.34 -4.64 11.57
N GLU A 312 -12.45 -5.32 10.85
CA GLU A 312 -11.00 -5.26 11.09
C GLU A 312 -10.42 -3.87 10.82
N HIS A 313 -10.93 -3.11 9.83
CA HIS A 313 -10.58 -1.71 9.61
C HIS A 313 -10.87 -0.84 10.82
N GLY A 314 -12.06 -0.96 11.39
CA GLY A 314 -12.42 -0.26 12.63
C GLY A 314 -11.55 -0.66 13.82
N ARG A 315 -11.18 -1.95 13.96
CA ARG A 315 -10.27 -2.44 14.98
C ARG A 315 -8.87 -1.85 14.81
N MET A 316 -8.31 -1.87 13.60
CA MET A 316 -6.98 -1.35 13.30
C MET A 316 -6.90 0.17 13.55
N THR A 317 -7.96 0.92 13.21
CA THR A 317 -8.06 2.36 13.54
C THR A 317 -7.95 2.58 15.05
N LYS A 318 -8.66 1.78 15.86
CA LYS A 318 -8.58 1.86 17.34
C LYS A 318 -7.19 1.51 17.87
N CYS A 319 -6.47 0.57 17.23
CA CYS A 319 -5.08 0.28 17.62
C CYS A 319 -4.16 1.49 17.42
N ALA A 320 -4.31 2.23 16.32
CA ALA A 320 -3.56 3.45 16.07
C ALA A 320 -3.96 4.58 17.05
N GLU A 321 -5.26 4.75 17.32
CA GLU A 321 -5.79 5.70 18.31
C GLU A 321 -5.21 5.44 19.71
N ALA A 322 -5.14 4.17 20.12
CA ALA A 322 -4.63 3.77 21.44
C ALA A 322 -3.18 4.24 21.69
N VAL A 323 -2.33 4.30 20.67
CA VAL A 323 -0.97 4.84 20.79
C VAL A 323 -1.01 6.31 21.23
N LEU A 324 -1.85 7.11 20.56
CA LEU A 324 -1.99 8.55 20.88
C LEU A 324 -2.59 8.77 22.27
N GLU A 325 -3.60 7.96 22.63
CA GLU A 325 -4.25 8.00 23.95
C GLU A 325 -3.26 7.64 25.07
N ARG A 326 -2.43 6.61 24.90
CA ARG A 326 -1.39 6.22 25.86
C ARG A 326 -0.28 7.27 25.99
N LEU A 327 0.01 8.00 24.93
CA LEU A 327 0.97 9.11 24.95
C LEU A 327 0.35 10.42 25.43
N GLY A 328 -0.98 10.49 25.67
CA GLY A 328 -1.66 11.70 26.09
C GLY A 328 -1.72 12.79 25.03
N LEU A 329 -1.66 12.42 23.74
CA LEU A 329 -1.60 13.35 22.61
C LEU A 329 -3.00 13.61 22.04
N PRO A 330 -3.48 14.85 22.00
CA PRO A 330 -4.77 15.20 21.40
C PRO A 330 -4.78 14.92 19.90
N TYR A 331 -5.84 14.26 19.43
CA TYR A 331 -5.97 13.90 18.00
C TYR A 331 -7.43 13.99 17.54
N ARG A 332 -7.59 13.95 16.22
CA ARG A 332 -8.87 13.68 15.56
C ARG A 332 -8.72 12.57 14.53
N THR A 333 -9.79 11.82 14.33
CA THR A 333 -9.89 10.81 13.26
C THR A 333 -10.84 11.32 12.19
N ILE A 334 -10.40 11.29 10.94
CA ILE A 334 -11.16 11.72 9.77
C ILE A 334 -11.35 10.56 8.80
N VAL A 335 -12.47 10.56 8.08
CA VAL A 335 -12.67 9.70 6.91
C VAL A 335 -12.27 10.49 5.68
N LEU A 336 -11.39 9.95 4.87
CA LEU A 336 -10.99 10.58 3.62
C LEU A 336 -12.13 10.53 2.61
N CYS A 337 -12.35 11.65 1.91
CA CYS A 337 -13.27 11.70 0.77
C CYS A 337 -12.69 10.96 -0.46
N GLY A 338 -13.53 10.67 -1.42
CA GLY A 338 -13.13 9.90 -2.60
C GLY A 338 -11.98 10.50 -3.38
N GLY A 339 -11.84 11.84 -3.43
CA GLY A 339 -10.77 12.54 -4.13
C GLY A 339 -9.42 12.49 -3.43
N ASP A 340 -9.41 12.31 -2.10
CA ASP A 340 -8.19 12.31 -1.27
C ASP A 340 -7.67 10.89 -0.93
N MET A 341 -8.48 9.87 -1.13
CA MET A 341 -8.10 8.48 -0.79
C MET A 341 -6.93 7.95 -1.62
N GLY A 342 -6.06 7.18 -0.97
CA GLY A 342 -4.96 6.42 -1.59
C GLY A 342 -5.43 5.46 -2.69
N PHE A 343 -4.54 5.15 -3.64
CA PHE A 343 -4.83 4.37 -4.86
C PHE A 343 -5.46 3.00 -4.60
N GLY A 344 -4.96 2.26 -3.60
CA GLY A 344 -5.41 0.90 -3.28
C GLY A 344 -6.59 0.82 -2.32
N ALA A 345 -7.01 1.94 -1.72
CA ALA A 345 -7.99 1.95 -0.65
C ALA A 345 -9.44 1.91 -1.15
N ARG A 346 -10.30 1.21 -0.40
CA ARG A 346 -11.76 1.28 -0.50
C ARG A 346 -12.38 2.24 0.52
N ILE A 347 -11.73 2.41 1.65
CA ILE A 347 -11.99 3.43 2.67
C ILE A 347 -10.69 3.67 3.43
N THR A 348 -10.47 4.90 3.85
CA THR A 348 -9.32 5.28 4.67
C THR A 348 -9.77 6.15 5.84
N HIS A 349 -9.26 5.83 7.03
CA HIS A 349 -9.31 6.70 8.19
C HIS A 349 -7.90 7.26 8.43
N ASP A 350 -7.79 8.60 8.46
CA ASP A 350 -6.57 9.25 8.90
C ASP A 350 -6.70 9.74 10.33
N LEU A 351 -5.63 9.59 11.09
CA LEU A 351 -5.49 10.18 12.41
C LEU A 351 -4.59 11.40 12.27
N GLU A 352 -5.05 12.51 12.81
CA GLU A 352 -4.29 13.75 12.83
C GLU A 352 -4.05 14.18 14.28
N VAL A 353 -2.78 14.37 14.64
CA VAL A 353 -2.35 14.81 15.98
C VAL A 353 -2.20 16.33 16.02
N TRP A 354 -2.53 16.92 17.16
CA TRP A 354 -2.32 18.35 17.39
C TRP A 354 -0.84 18.70 17.54
N LEU A 355 -0.37 19.66 16.76
CA LEU A 355 0.98 20.22 16.87
C LEU A 355 0.91 21.68 17.32
N PRO A 356 1.24 21.98 18.58
CA PRO A 356 1.16 23.32 19.15
C PRO A 356 2.00 24.36 18.41
N GLY A 357 3.21 24.00 17.96
CA GLY A 357 4.10 24.89 17.23
C GLY A 357 3.52 25.39 15.91
N GLN A 358 2.69 24.58 15.26
CA GLN A 358 1.99 24.94 14.03
C GLN A 358 0.54 25.42 14.27
N GLY A 359 0.00 25.20 15.46
CA GLY A 359 -1.38 25.54 15.81
C GLY A 359 -2.43 24.79 14.98
N LYS A 360 -2.13 23.54 14.55
CA LYS A 360 -3.02 22.73 13.71
C LYS A 360 -2.85 21.22 13.93
N TYR A 361 -3.85 20.47 13.46
CA TYR A 361 -3.78 19.01 13.36
C TYR A 361 -2.95 18.60 12.14
N ARG A 362 -2.13 17.56 12.29
CA ARG A 362 -1.30 16.98 11.22
C ARG A 362 -1.44 15.48 11.19
N GLU A 363 -1.55 14.91 10.00
CA GLU A 363 -1.61 13.47 9.78
C GLU A 363 -0.42 12.75 10.44
N ILE A 364 -0.72 11.71 11.22
CA ILE A 364 0.27 10.87 11.91
C ILE A 364 0.08 9.38 11.59
N SER A 365 -1.11 8.99 11.19
CA SER A 365 -1.45 7.63 10.76
C SER A 365 -2.50 7.69 9.66
N SER A 366 -2.42 6.73 8.75
CA SER A 366 -3.44 6.44 7.75
C SER A 366 -3.75 4.96 7.82
N VAL A 367 -5.03 4.60 7.96
CA VAL A 367 -5.51 3.22 8.08
C VAL A 367 -6.46 2.93 6.93
N SER A 368 -6.10 1.98 6.06
CA SER A 368 -6.82 1.69 4.83
C SER A 368 -7.32 0.24 4.78
N TYR A 369 -8.55 0.07 4.33
CA TYR A 369 -9.09 -1.21 3.88
C TYR A 369 -9.04 -1.25 2.35
N CYS A 370 -8.34 -2.25 1.81
CA CYS A 370 -8.10 -2.40 0.38
C CYS A 370 -9.03 -3.43 -0.30
N GLY A 371 -9.82 -4.18 0.48
CA GLY A 371 -10.60 -5.29 -0.07
C GLY A 371 -9.70 -6.32 -0.76
N ASP A 372 -10.15 -6.87 -1.88
CA ASP A 372 -9.41 -7.87 -2.67
C ASP A 372 -8.44 -7.27 -3.71
N PHE A 373 -8.32 -5.96 -3.78
CA PHE A 373 -7.55 -5.26 -4.82
C PHE A 373 -6.08 -5.66 -4.87
N GLN A 374 -5.40 -5.67 -3.71
CA GLN A 374 -4.01 -6.10 -3.63
C GLN A 374 -3.90 -7.63 -3.77
N ALA A 375 -4.85 -8.37 -3.20
CA ALA A 375 -4.88 -9.82 -3.30
C ALA A 375 -5.00 -10.31 -4.74
N ARG A 376 -5.75 -9.63 -5.60
CA ARG A 376 -5.82 -9.91 -7.04
C ARG A 376 -4.47 -9.69 -7.73
N ARG A 377 -3.75 -8.62 -7.38
CA ARG A 377 -2.39 -8.35 -7.89
C ARG A 377 -1.39 -9.42 -7.47
N MET A 378 -1.48 -9.87 -6.22
CA MET A 378 -0.60 -10.89 -5.63
C MET A 378 -1.05 -12.33 -5.92
N ASN A 379 -2.26 -12.54 -6.48
CA ASN A 379 -2.89 -13.85 -6.57
C ASN A 379 -3.01 -14.56 -5.21
N ALA A 380 -3.26 -13.79 -4.14
CA ALA A 380 -3.40 -14.28 -2.79
C ALA A 380 -4.84 -14.68 -2.50
N ARG A 381 -5.07 -15.91 -2.10
CA ARG A 381 -6.40 -16.47 -1.90
C ARG A 381 -6.52 -17.20 -0.57
N TYR A 382 -7.73 -17.43 -0.13
CA TYR A 382 -8.03 -18.34 0.98
C TYR A 382 -9.03 -19.40 0.53
N ARG A 383 -9.11 -20.48 1.29
CA ARG A 383 -10.03 -21.59 1.03
C ARG A 383 -10.69 -22.06 2.31
N VAL A 384 -12.01 -22.14 2.29
CA VAL A 384 -12.78 -22.91 3.25
C VAL A 384 -12.70 -24.40 2.88
N ALA A 385 -12.60 -25.30 3.84
CA ALA A 385 -12.50 -26.73 3.58
C ALA A 385 -13.61 -27.21 2.62
N GLY A 386 -13.20 -27.83 1.48
CA GLY A 386 -14.11 -28.27 0.42
C GLY A 386 -14.66 -27.19 -0.49
N GLY A 387 -14.32 -25.92 -0.26
CA GLY A 387 -14.74 -24.76 -1.06
C GLY A 387 -13.82 -24.43 -2.23
N LYS A 388 -14.26 -23.48 -3.07
CA LYS A 388 -13.41 -22.85 -4.08
C LYS A 388 -12.55 -21.78 -3.43
N PRO A 389 -11.31 -21.55 -3.90
CA PRO A 389 -10.49 -20.45 -3.42
C PRO A 389 -11.10 -19.08 -3.77
N GLU A 390 -11.11 -18.17 -2.80
CA GLU A 390 -11.53 -16.78 -2.93
C GLU A 390 -10.35 -15.86 -2.63
N PHE A 391 -10.35 -14.62 -3.11
CA PHE A 391 -9.31 -13.66 -2.79
C PHE A 391 -9.40 -13.23 -1.33
N VAL A 392 -8.25 -13.15 -0.66
CA VAL A 392 -8.17 -12.53 0.67
C VAL A 392 -8.42 -11.02 0.56
N HIS A 393 -8.79 -10.40 1.66
CA HIS A 393 -8.86 -8.95 1.78
C HIS A 393 -7.67 -8.44 2.60
N THR A 394 -7.16 -7.27 2.24
CA THR A 394 -5.98 -6.70 2.88
C THR A 394 -6.29 -5.36 3.53
N LEU A 395 -5.61 -5.11 4.64
CA LEU A 395 -5.65 -3.85 5.36
C LEU A 395 -4.24 -3.45 5.76
N ASN A 396 -3.97 -2.16 5.75
CA ASN A 396 -2.73 -1.60 6.25
C ASN A 396 -3.02 -0.36 7.09
N GLY A 397 -2.13 -0.04 8.01
CA GLY A 397 -2.23 1.18 8.80
C GLY A 397 -0.99 1.45 9.62
N SER A 398 -0.62 2.73 9.74
CA SER A 398 0.49 3.12 10.59
C SER A 398 0.12 3.01 12.06
N GLY A 399 0.95 2.38 12.82
CA GLY A 399 0.77 2.24 14.24
C GLY A 399 1.88 2.80 15.15
N LEU A 400 2.57 3.93 14.89
CA LEU A 400 2.43 5.09 14.01
C LEU A 400 3.71 5.38 13.21
N ALA A 401 3.75 6.55 12.52
CA ALA A 401 4.99 7.14 12.00
C ALA A 401 5.86 7.65 13.15
N VAL A 402 7.02 7.01 13.41
CA VAL A 402 7.84 7.26 14.61
C VAL A 402 8.32 8.70 14.69
N GLY A 403 8.82 9.26 13.58
CA GLY A 403 9.28 10.64 13.53
C GLY A 403 8.19 11.68 13.79
N ARG A 404 6.99 11.48 13.22
CA ARG A 404 5.84 12.38 13.49
C ARG A 404 5.35 12.25 14.93
N THR A 405 5.39 11.05 15.51
CA THR A 405 5.08 10.83 16.92
C THR A 405 6.10 11.51 17.83
N LEU A 406 7.40 11.46 17.46
CA LEU A 406 8.44 12.22 18.16
C LEU A 406 8.14 13.73 18.14
N ILE A 407 7.82 14.31 16.97
CA ILE A 407 7.42 15.73 16.86
C ILE A 407 6.28 16.03 17.82
N ALA A 408 5.22 15.23 17.79
CA ALA A 408 4.04 15.45 18.61
C ALA A 408 4.35 15.39 20.12
N VAL A 409 5.17 14.43 20.56
CA VAL A 409 5.62 14.32 21.95
C VAL A 409 6.43 15.54 22.37
N LEU A 410 7.39 15.96 21.54
CA LEU A 410 8.25 17.10 21.84
C LEU A 410 7.47 18.42 21.90
N GLU A 411 6.57 18.67 20.93
CA GLU A 411 5.80 19.90 20.87
C GLU A 411 4.72 19.98 21.96
N ASN A 412 4.02 18.89 22.26
CA ASN A 412 3.01 18.89 23.33
C ASN A 412 3.63 18.87 24.74
N GLY A 413 4.82 18.30 24.89
CA GLY A 413 5.53 18.22 26.17
C GLY A 413 6.37 19.45 26.52
N GLN A 414 6.55 20.42 25.60
CA GLN A 414 7.42 21.59 25.81
C GLN A 414 7.00 22.44 27.01
N GLN A 415 7.98 23.00 27.72
CA GLN A 415 7.81 23.85 28.89
C GLN A 415 8.41 25.25 28.64
N ALA A 416 8.00 26.22 29.44
CA ALA A 416 8.45 27.63 29.36
C ALA A 416 9.98 27.76 29.53
N ASP A 417 10.60 26.86 30.31
CA ASP A 417 12.07 26.82 30.54
C ASP A 417 12.84 26.15 29.37
N GLY A 418 12.15 25.76 28.30
CA GLY A 418 12.75 25.12 27.14
C GLY A 418 12.96 23.61 27.28
N SER A 419 12.62 23.00 28.42
CA SER A 419 12.63 21.55 28.61
C SER A 419 11.38 20.90 27.97
N VAL A 420 11.36 19.55 27.92
CA VAL A 420 10.21 18.78 27.41
C VAL A 420 9.88 17.68 28.41
N ASP A 421 8.66 17.69 28.95
CA ASP A 421 8.13 16.59 29.74
C ASP A 421 7.73 15.43 28.82
N LEU A 422 8.14 14.21 29.18
CA LEU A 422 7.91 13.02 28.36
C LEU A 422 6.71 12.22 28.89
N PRO A 423 5.88 11.65 28.02
CA PRO A 423 4.75 10.81 28.42
C PRO A 423 5.17 9.67 29.36
N GLU A 424 4.33 9.38 30.37
CA GLU A 424 4.57 8.33 31.37
C GLU A 424 4.81 6.94 30.69
N ALA A 425 4.10 6.66 29.60
CA ALA A 425 4.25 5.43 28.83
C ALA A 425 5.68 5.18 28.31
N LEU A 426 6.52 6.22 28.23
CA LEU A 426 7.90 6.12 27.75
C LEU A 426 8.93 5.99 28.89
N HIS A 427 8.56 6.22 30.14
CA HIS A 427 9.53 6.29 31.25
C HIS A 427 10.30 5.01 31.42
N SER A 428 9.64 3.83 31.32
CA SER A 428 10.31 2.53 31.42
C SER A 428 11.32 2.28 30.30
N TYR A 429 11.01 2.71 29.08
CA TYR A 429 11.89 2.60 27.90
C TYR A 429 13.10 3.56 27.99
N LEU A 430 12.97 4.60 28.81
CA LEU A 430 14.02 5.60 29.03
C LEU A 430 14.84 5.39 30.31
N GLY A 431 14.61 4.26 31.00
CA GLY A 431 15.29 3.96 32.26
C GLY A 431 14.84 4.85 33.42
N GLY A 432 13.53 5.14 33.47
CA GLY A 432 12.90 5.97 34.50
C GLY A 432 13.06 7.48 34.29
N LYS A 433 13.66 7.93 33.18
CA LYS A 433 13.77 9.36 32.84
C LYS A 433 12.42 9.89 32.37
N THR A 434 12.06 11.09 32.86
CA THR A 434 10.75 11.69 32.68
C THR A 434 10.77 12.99 31.86
N ARG A 435 11.95 13.54 31.61
CA ARG A 435 12.12 14.86 31.00
C ARG A 435 13.36 14.90 30.09
N LEU A 436 13.27 15.67 29.04
CA LEU A 436 14.41 16.15 28.26
C LEU A 436 14.71 17.58 28.76
N ALA A 437 15.82 17.74 29.46
CA ALA A 437 16.23 19.04 30.02
C ALA A 437 16.59 20.03 28.89
N ALA A 438 16.59 21.33 29.17
CA ALA A 438 16.85 22.37 28.16
C ALA A 438 18.20 22.25 27.45
N ASP A 439 19.19 21.57 28.06
CA ASP A 439 20.49 21.25 27.44
C ASP A 439 20.48 19.99 26.58
N GLY A 440 19.35 19.32 26.40
CA GLY A 440 19.18 18.11 25.61
C GLY A 440 19.49 16.81 26.35
N THR A 441 19.78 16.84 27.65
CA THR A 441 20.02 15.65 28.46
C THR A 441 18.71 15.03 28.97
N LEU A 442 18.66 13.69 29.10
CA LEU A 442 17.53 13.01 29.75
C LEU A 442 17.70 13.02 31.26
N ALA A 443 16.69 13.54 31.96
CA ALA A 443 16.65 13.72 33.41
C ALA A 443 15.52 12.91 34.08
#